data_da3f23c931172a127eab053d57a10c88
#
_entry.id   da3f23c931172a127eab053d57a10c88
#
_cell.length_a   1.000
_cell.length_b   1.000
_cell.length_c   1.000
_cell.angle_alpha   90.00
_cell.angle_beta   90.00
_cell.angle_gamma   90.00
#
_symmetry.space_group_name_H-M   'P 1'
#
loop_
_entity.id
_entity.type
_entity.pdbx_description
1 polymer ?
#
loop_
_entity_poly.entity_id
_entity_poly.type
_entity_poly.pdbx_seq_one_letter_code
_entity_poly.pdbx_strand_id
1 'polypeptide(L)'
;MLITLGFLAHVDAGKTTLCERILYQAHALRRLGRVDAQSAFLDSDPLERQRGITIFASEAGFVHRNTSFTLLDTPGHVDFSAEMERTLDVLDCAILVVSGSSGVQSHTLTVWKLLRQRNIPTLLFVNKMDLPGTERESVLRDLRSQLSERICVLPPEDPEELALCDEALLEEFLNTGTLSADSITAAVQQGRIFPVWFGSALKLQGVSEFMEALETYAPQCTGGQEFGARVYKISRDEQNQRMSHMKITGGVLHVRDTLTSGEKVTQLRVYSGAKYQTVEEAQTGDVVAALGLSQTYAGQGLGAETASEEAAAMTPVLTYRVIL
;
A
#
# COMPACT_ATOMS: atom_id res chain seq x y z
N MET A 1 -4.24 15.68 6.31
CA MET A 1 -3.86 14.32 6.75
C MET A 1 -3.19 13.64 5.58
N LEU A 2 -2.11 12.89 5.82
CA LEU A 2 -1.39 12.16 4.76
C LEU A 2 -1.28 10.68 5.14
N ILE A 3 -1.63 9.79 4.19
CA ILE A 3 -1.67 8.34 4.41
C ILE A 3 -1.00 7.65 3.23
N THR A 4 -0.06 6.75 3.49
CA THR A 4 0.61 5.93 2.48
C THR A 4 -0.08 4.57 2.37
N LEU A 5 -0.71 4.31 1.23
CA LEU A 5 -1.44 3.08 0.93
C LEU A 5 -0.60 2.16 0.03
N GLY A 6 -0.38 0.92 0.44
CA GLY A 6 0.24 -0.09 -0.41
C GLY A 6 -0.78 -1.04 -1.02
N PHE A 7 -0.81 -1.16 -2.34
CA PHE A 7 -1.67 -2.10 -3.04
C PHE A 7 -0.91 -3.38 -3.34
N LEU A 8 -1.40 -4.48 -2.81
CA LEU A 8 -0.79 -5.80 -2.91
C LEU A 8 -1.79 -6.81 -3.47
N ALA A 9 -1.33 -7.70 -4.32
CA ALA A 9 -2.20 -8.70 -4.93
C ALA A 9 -1.39 -9.86 -5.53
N HIS A 10 -2.06 -10.98 -5.72
CA HIS A 10 -1.59 -11.97 -6.69
C HIS A 10 -1.72 -11.42 -8.12
N VAL A 11 -0.90 -11.94 -9.03
CA VAL A 11 -0.95 -11.60 -10.47
C VAL A 11 -2.38 -11.73 -11.00
N ASP A 12 -2.79 -10.84 -11.86
CA ASP A 12 -4.12 -10.78 -12.48
C ASP A 12 -5.32 -10.58 -11.52
N ALA A 13 -5.11 -10.27 -10.24
CA ALA A 13 -6.23 -9.90 -9.37
C ALA A 13 -6.86 -8.54 -9.73
N GLY A 14 -6.18 -7.74 -10.56
CA GLY A 14 -6.64 -6.43 -11.03
C GLY A 14 -6.24 -5.27 -10.13
N LYS A 15 -5.09 -5.39 -9.47
CA LYS A 15 -4.49 -4.38 -8.60
C LYS A 15 -4.31 -3.03 -9.30
N THR A 16 -3.51 -2.98 -10.36
CA THR A 16 -3.26 -1.75 -11.14
C THR A 16 -4.56 -1.16 -11.71
N THR A 17 -5.52 -2.00 -12.11
CA THR A 17 -6.85 -1.53 -12.53
C THR A 17 -7.57 -0.84 -11.38
N LEU A 18 -7.56 -1.38 -10.16
CA LEU A 18 -8.18 -0.76 -8.99
C LEU A 18 -7.50 0.57 -8.65
N CYS A 19 -6.17 0.61 -8.64
CA CYS A 19 -5.39 1.83 -8.43
C CYS A 19 -5.78 2.94 -9.41
N GLU A 20 -5.85 2.64 -10.69
CA GLU A 20 -6.25 3.59 -11.73
C GLU A 20 -7.70 4.08 -11.56
N ARG A 21 -8.62 3.22 -11.11
CA ARG A 21 -10.01 3.61 -10.86
C ARG A 21 -10.15 4.55 -9.67
N ILE A 22 -9.39 4.30 -8.60
CA ILE A 22 -9.31 5.18 -7.44
C ILE A 22 -8.77 6.56 -7.86
N LEU A 23 -7.65 6.60 -8.57
CA LEU A 23 -7.05 7.83 -9.08
C LEU A 23 -8.00 8.61 -10.01
N TYR A 24 -8.77 7.90 -10.84
CA TYR A 24 -9.76 8.52 -11.71
C TYR A 24 -10.94 9.11 -10.93
N GLN A 25 -11.49 8.38 -9.98
CA GLN A 25 -12.59 8.89 -9.12
C GLN A 25 -12.15 10.04 -8.23
N ALA A 26 -10.90 10.03 -7.78
CA ALA A 26 -10.29 11.15 -7.06
C ALA A 26 -9.92 12.35 -7.96
N HIS A 27 -10.25 12.30 -9.26
CA HIS A 27 -9.90 13.33 -10.26
C HIS A 27 -8.39 13.57 -10.42
N ALA A 28 -7.54 12.68 -9.90
CA ALA A 28 -6.09 12.72 -10.12
C ALA A 28 -5.73 12.33 -11.56
N LEU A 29 -6.58 11.55 -12.23
CA LEU A 29 -6.47 11.20 -13.64
C LEU A 29 -7.64 11.76 -14.45
N ARG A 30 -7.33 12.35 -15.60
CA ARG A 30 -8.35 12.87 -16.54
C ARG A 30 -8.92 11.78 -17.47
N ARG A 31 -8.19 10.71 -17.69
CA ARG A 31 -8.58 9.59 -18.56
C ARG A 31 -8.15 8.29 -17.90
N LEU A 32 -8.98 7.26 -18.05
CA LEU A 32 -8.68 5.93 -17.59
C LEU A 32 -7.69 5.25 -18.55
N GLY A 33 -6.58 4.77 -18.01
CA GLY A 33 -5.72 3.82 -18.67
C GLY A 33 -6.30 2.39 -18.62
N ARG A 34 -5.74 1.50 -19.43
CA ARG A 34 -6.04 0.08 -19.40
C ARG A 34 -4.74 -0.70 -19.51
N VAL A 35 -4.54 -1.65 -18.60
CA VAL A 35 -3.35 -2.52 -18.59
C VAL A 35 -3.26 -3.34 -19.86
N ASP A 36 -4.38 -3.92 -20.30
CA ASP A 36 -4.49 -4.71 -21.53
C ASP A 36 -4.24 -3.88 -22.81
N ALA A 37 -4.45 -2.57 -22.77
CA ALA A 37 -4.13 -1.64 -23.85
C ALA A 37 -2.76 -0.94 -23.69
N GLN A 38 -1.93 -1.35 -22.73
CA GLN A 38 -0.59 -0.78 -22.43
C GLN A 38 -0.62 0.74 -22.17
N SER A 39 -1.74 1.25 -21.68
CA SER A 39 -1.97 2.67 -21.45
C SER A 39 -2.18 3.02 -19.97
N ALA A 40 -1.86 2.09 -19.06
CA ALA A 40 -1.95 2.32 -17.64
C ALA A 40 -0.97 3.43 -17.19
N PHE A 41 -1.46 4.34 -16.36
CA PHE A 41 -0.72 5.51 -15.88
C PHE A 41 0.43 5.12 -14.94
N LEU A 42 0.21 4.07 -14.13
CA LEU A 42 1.18 3.59 -13.15
C LEU A 42 2.28 2.72 -13.78
N ASP A 43 2.01 2.05 -14.90
CA ASP A 43 3.00 1.26 -15.63
C ASP A 43 3.88 2.21 -16.48
N SER A 44 4.83 2.87 -15.86
CA SER A 44 5.68 3.87 -16.55
C SER A 44 6.85 3.27 -17.31
N ASP A 45 7.33 2.09 -16.90
CA ASP A 45 8.47 1.42 -17.52
C ASP A 45 8.06 0.69 -18.83
N PRO A 46 8.85 0.79 -19.91
CA PRO A 46 8.57 0.09 -21.17
C PRO A 46 8.48 -1.44 -21.03
N LEU A 47 9.25 -2.06 -20.10
CA LEU A 47 9.19 -3.50 -19.86
C LEU A 47 7.90 -3.90 -19.14
N GLU A 48 7.41 -3.08 -18.21
CA GLU A 48 6.12 -3.28 -17.54
C GLU A 48 4.99 -3.28 -18.55
N ARG A 49 4.97 -2.26 -19.44
CA ARG A 49 3.97 -2.16 -20.51
C ARG A 49 4.01 -3.33 -21.46
N GLN A 50 5.22 -3.77 -21.86
CA GLN A 50 5.38 -4.89 -22.80
C GLN A 50 4.92 -6.21 -22.17
N ARG A 51 5.16 -6.42 -20.88
CA ARG A 51 4.83 -7.65 -20.15
C ARG A 51 3.45 -7.65 -19.51
N GLY A 52 2.84 -6.46 -19.34
CA GLY A 52 1.56 -6.29 -18.65
C GLY A 52 1.62 -6.61 -17.15
N ILE A 53 2.80 -6.47 -16.52
CA ILE A 53 3.03 -6.72 -15.10
C ILE A 53 3.81 -5.57 -14.46
N THR A 54 3.48 -5.23 -13.23
CA THR A 54 4.26 -4.27 -12.43
C THR A 54 5.55 -4.92 -11.96
N ILE A 55 6.70 -4.30 -12.22
CA ILE A 55 8.04 -4.75 -11.84
C ILE A 55 8.59 -3.90 -10.70
N PHE A 56 8.40 -2.60 -10.76
CA PHE A 56 8.84 -1.62 -9.77
C PHE A 56 7.65 -1.00 -9.04
N ALA A 57 7.82 -0.65 -7.78
CA ALA A 57 6.80 0.11 -7.06
C ALA A 57 6.61 1.47 -7.74
N SER A 58 5.37 1.78 -8.11
CA SER A 58 4.96 3.06 -8.70
C SER A 58 4.18 3.89 -7.70
N GLU A 59 4.38 5.21 -7.75
CA GLU A 59 3.82 6.16 -6.80
C GLU A 59 2.77 7.05 -7.48
N ALA A 60 1.66 7.31 -6.81
CA ALA A 60 0.70 8.32 -7.24
C ALA A 60 0.02 8.98 -6.04
N GLY A 61 -0.02 10.31 -6.03
CA GLY A 61 -0.76 11.09 -5.03
C GLY A 61 -2.19 11.35 -5.48
N PHE A 62 -3.13 11.30 -4.54
CA PHE A 62 -4.49 11.76 -4.74
C PHE A 62 -5.07 12.35 -3.45
N VAL A 63 -6.11 13.17 -3.61
CA VAL A 63 -6.86 13.75 -2.49
C VAL A 63 -8.29 13.25 -2.56
N HIS A 64 -8.80 12.76 -1.45
CA HIS A 64 -10.21 12.42 -1.30
C HIS A 64 -10.76 13.18 -0.10
N ARG A 65 -11.77 14.03 -0.34
CA ARG A 65 -12.29 15.00 0.66
C ARG A 65 -11.15 15.82 1.29
N ASN A 66 -10.84 15.57 2.58
CA ASN A 66 -9.82 16.32 3.33
C ASN A 66 -8.54 15.52 3.59
N THR A 67 -8.43 14.32 3.03
CA THR A 67 -7.28 13.42 3.24
C THR A 67 -6.47 13.29 1.96
N SER A 68 -5.16 13.47 2.08
CA SER A 68 -4.19 13.22 1.02
C SER A 68 -3.67 11.80 1.15
N PHE A 69 -3.65 11.09 0.03
CA PHE A 69 -3.15 9.72 -0.03
C PHE A 69 -1.98 9.63 -0.99
N THR A 70 -0.96 8.88 -0.59
CA THR A 70 0.08 8.38 -1.49
C THR A 70 -0.17 6.90 -1.74
N LEU A 71 -0.50 6.56 -2.98
CA LEU A 71 -0.71 5.20 -3.44
C LEU A 71 0.63 4.64 -3.91
N LEU A 72 1.02 3.48 -3.39
CA LEU A 72 2.14 2.69 -3.84
C LEU A 72 1.60 1.41 -4.51
N ASP A 73 1.73 1.33 -5.83
CA ASP A 73 1.39 0.14 -6.60
C ASP A 73 2.59 -0.80 -6.61
N THR A 74 2.50 -1.95 -5.91
CA THR A 74 3.63 -2.87 -5.73
C THR A 74 3.62 -3.99 -6.76
N PRO A 75 4.78 -4.62 -7.06
CA PRO A 75 4.82 -5.81 -7.90
C PRO A 75 3.94 -6.93 -7.34
N GLY A 76 3.13 -7.55 -8.21
CA GLY A 76 2.29 -8.70 -7.87
C GLY A 76 2.92 -10.05 -8.17
N HIS A 77 4.08 -10.10 -8.83
CA HIS A 77 4.75 -11.33 -9.24
C HIS A 77 5.77 -11.77 -8.18
N VAL A 78 5.86 -13.08 -7.93
CA VAL A 78 6.74 -13.66 -6.91
C VAL A 78 8.21 -13.31 -7.14
N ASP A 79 8.65 -13.20 -8.40
CA ASP A 79 10.04 -12.86 -8.75
C ASP A 79 10.48 -11.47 -8.27
N PHE A 80 9.52 -10.59 -7.99
CA PHE A 80 9.76 -9.21 -7.53
C PHE A 80 9.40 -9.00 -6.04
N SER A 81 9.29 -10.08 -5.29
CA SER A 81 8.90 -10.06 -3.87
C SER A 81 9.82 -9.19 -3.01
N ALA A 82 11.12 -9.13 -3.31
CA ALA A 82 12.07 -8.29 -2.58
C ALA A 82 11.76 -6.78 -2.73
N GLU A 83 11.28 -6.33 -3.89
CA GLU A 83 10.84 -4.95 -4.10
C GLU A 83 9.56 -4.67 -3.32
N MET A 84 8.60 -5.59 -3.38
CA MET A 84 7.36 -5.51 -2.62
C MET A 84 7.66 -5.45 -1.11
N GLU A 85 8.54 -6.32 -0.60
CA GLU A 85 8.87 -6.41 0.82
C GLU A 85 9.45 -5.12 1.38
N ARG A 86 10.33 -4.44 0.64
CA ARG A 86 10.88 -3.14 1.03
C ARG A 86 9.83 -2.03 1.06
N THR A 87 8.83 -2.13 0.19
CA THR A 87 7.73 -1.18 0.16
C THR A 87 6.83 -1.32 1.41
N LEU A 88 6.73 -2.53 2.00
CA LEU A 88 5.92 -2.73 3.21
C LEU A 88 6.38 -1.85 4.38
N ASP A 89 7.68 -1.57 4.49
CA ASP A 89 8.25 -0.81 5.61
C ASP A 89 7.85 0.67 5.63
N VAL A 90 7.21 1.16 4.56
CA VAL A 90 6.78 2.57 4.42
C VAL A 90 5.27 2.74 4.35
N LEU A 91 4.50 1.65 4.50
CA LEU A 91 3.04 1.69 4.46
C LEU A 91 2.43 2.10 5.80
N ASP A 92 1.40 2.94 5.76
CA ASP A 92 0.50 3.15 6.88
C ASP A 92 -0.63 2.11 6.86
N CYS A 93 -1.07 1.74 5.66
CA CYS A 93 -2.14 0.76 5.45
C CYS A 93 -1.91 -0.05 4.18
N ALA A 94 -2.19 -1.33 4.23
CA ALA A 94 -2.15 -2.22 3.09
C ALA A 94 -3.56 -2.48 2.53
N ILE A 95 -3.67 -2.51 1.20
CA ILE A 95 -4.85 -2.92 0.48
C ILE A 95 -4.55 -4.26 -0.19
N LEU A 96 -5.11 -5.34 0.34
CA LEU A 96 -4.97 -6.67 -0.24
C LEU A 96 -6.09 -6.90 -1.26
N VAL A 97 -5.73 -6.91 -2.54
CA VAL A 97 -6.68 -7.15 -3.63
C VAL A 97 -6.75 -8.63 -3.95
N VAL A 98 -7.94 -9.20 -3.86
CA VAL A 98 -8.21 -10.62 -4.16
C VAL A 98 -9.19 -10.71 -5.31
N SER A 99 -8.99 -11.65 -6.23
CA SER A 99 -9.96 -11.89 -7.31
C SER A 99 -11.11 -12.75 -6.82
N GLY A 100 -12.35 -12.28 -6.95
CA GLY A 100 -13.54 -13.05 -6.57
C GLY A 100 -13.71 -14.35 -7.36
N SER A 101 -13.20 -14.38 -8.62
CA SER A 101 -13.28 -15.58 -9.44
C SER A 101 -12.20 -16.63 -9.16
N SER A 102 -11.05 -16.21 -8.58
CA SER A 102 -9.91 -17.12 -8.34
C SER A 102 -9.70 -17.41 -6.85
N GLY A 103 -10.35 -16.65 -5.96
CA GLY A 103 -10.21 -16.79 -4.51
C GLY A 103 -8.80 -16.51 -4.01
N VAL A 104 -8.47 -17.07 -2.85
CA VAL A 104 -7.15 -16.95 -2.23
C VAL A 104 -6.14 -17.81 -2.97
N GLN A 105 -5.05 -17.19 -3.44
CA GLN A 105 -3.97 -17.85 -4.15
C GLN A 105 -2.72 -17.99 -3.25
N SER A 106 -1.79 -18.86 -3.61
CA SER A 106 -0.57 -19.11 -2.80
C SER A 106 0.23 -17.83 -2.52
N HIS A 107 0.34 -16.93 -3.50
CA HIS A 107 1.02 -15.65 -3.30
C HIS A 107 0.22 -14.72 -2.35
N THR A 108 -1.11 -14.77 -2.37
CA THR A 108 -1.96 -14.05 -1.42
C THR A 108 -1.66 -14.47 0.02
N LEU A 109 -1.48 -15.78 0.27
CA LEU A 109 -1.09 -16.30 1.58
C LEU A 109 0.28 -15.78 2.03
N THR A 110 1.25 -15.74 1.12
CA THR A 110 2.58 -15.21 1.40
C THR A 110 2.53 -13.72 1.78
N VAL A 111 1.84 -12.93 0.98
CA VAL A 111 1.64 -11.49 1.24
C VAL A 111 0.92 -11.28 2.57
N TRP A 112 -0.15 -12.04 2.82
CA TRP A 112 -0.89 -11.98 4.08
C TRP A 112 0.00 -12.24 5.29
N LYS A 113 0.82 -13.29 5.23
CA LYS A 113 1.78 -13.62 6.30
C LYS A 113 2.75 -12.47 6.57
N LEU A 114 3.30 -11.85 5.52
CA LEU A 114 4.22 -10.70 5.64
C LEU A 114 3.54 -9.50 6.28
N LEU A 115 2.29 -9.18 5.89
CA LEU A 115 1.51 -8.10 6.48
C LEU A 115 1.25 -8.32 7.97
N ARG A 116 0.95 -9.58 8.36
CA ARG A 116 0.72 -9.93 9.78
C ARG A 116 2.00 -9.88 10.60
N GLN A 117 3.13 -10.34 10.07
CA GLN A 117 4.43 -10.27 10.74
C GLN A 117 4.85 -8.82 11.04
N ARG A 118 4.51 -7.89 10.14
CA ARG A 118 4.82 -6.45 10.30
C ARG A 118 3.72 -5.65 10.99
N ASN A 119 2.65 -6.30 11.43
CA ASN A 119 1.48 -5.66 12.04
C ASN A 119 0.90 -4.50 11.20
N ILE A 120 0.95 -4.61 9.88
CA ILE A 120 0.42 -3.57 8.98
C ILE A 120 -1.11 -3.67 8.95
N PRO A 121 -1.85 -2.59 9.31
CA PRO A 121 -3.30 -2.52 9.13
C PRO A 121 -3.68 -2.83 7.70
N THR A 122 -4.65 -3.73 7.51
CA THR A 122 -4.96 -4.27 6.18
C THR A 122 -6.44 -4.24 5.90
N LEU A 123 -6.82 -3.61 4.79
CA LEU A 123 -8.15 -3.65 4.21
C LEU A 123 -8.14 -4.59 3.00
N LEU A 124 -9.22 -5.32 2.79
CA LEU A 124 -9.35 -6.24 1.65
C LEU A 124 -10.32 -5.67 0.62
N PHE A 125 -9.96 -5.82 -0.67
CA PHE A 125 -10.87 -5.53 -1.77
C PHE A 125 -11.00 -6.77 -2.66
N VAL A 126 -12.18 -7.38 -2.67
CA VAL A 126 -12.50 -8.50 -3.56
C VAL A 126 -12.96 -7.93 -4.89
N ASN A 127 -12.09 -8.04 -5.88
CA ASN A 127 -12.29 -7.52 -7.23
C ASN A 127 -12.90 -8.56 -8.17
N LYS A 128 -13.38 -8.12 -9.33
CA LYS A 128 -13.97 -8.98 -10.38
C LYS A 128 -15.25 -9.70 -9.96
N MET A 129 -16.03 -9.11 -9.06
CA MET A 129 -17.33 -9.65 -8.65
C MET A 129 -18.39 -9.64 -9.74
N ASP A 130 -18.11 -9.01 -10.86
CA ASP A 130 -18.94 -9.00 -12.08
C ASP A 130 -18.80 -10.24 -12.96
N LEU A 131 -17.86 -11.14 -12.65
CA LEU A 131 -17.66 -12.37 -13.40
C LEU A 131 -18.69 -13.45 -12.99
N PRO A 132 -19.16 -14.26 -13.94
CA PRO A 132 -20.08 -15.35 -13.66
C PRO A 132 -19.50 -16.35 -12.63
N GLY A 133 -20.33 -16.81 -11.70
CA GLY A 133 -19.94 -17.80 -10.68
C GLY A 133 -19.23 -17.21 -9.46
N THR A 134 -19.13 -15.90 -9.35
CA THR A 134 -18.65 -15.24 -8.13
C THR A 134 -19.80 -15.00 -7.15
N GLU A 135 -19.73 -15.62 -5.98
CA GLU A 135 -20.73 -15.45 -4.90
C GLU A 135 -20.03 -14.86 -3.67
N ARG A 136 -20.58 -13.76 -3.15
CA ARG A 136 -19.99 -13.00 -2.04
C ARG A 136 -19.75 -13.87 -0.80
N GLU A 137 -20.75 -14.67 -0.39
CA GLU A 137 -20.66 -15.52 0.79
C GLU A 137 -19.65 -16.65 0.63
N SER A 138 -19.50 -17.17 -0.58
CA SER A 138 -18.51 -18.21 -0.88
C SER A 138 -17.09 -17.66 -0.77
N VAL A 139 -16.86 -16.48 -1.35
CA VAL A 139 -15.54 -15.80 -1.27
C VAL A 139 -15.22 -15.38 0.16
N LEU A 140 -16.21 -14.87 0.92
CA LEU A 140 -16.02 -14.48 2.32
C LEU A 140 -15.63 -15.68 3.18
N ARG A 141 -16.29 -16.83 3.01
CA ARG A 141 -15.91 -18.08 3.69
C ARG A 141 -14.49 -18.53 3.33
N ASP A 142 -14.11 -18.42 2.06
CA ASP A 142 -12.76 -18.74 1.60
C ASP A 142 -11.69 -17.83 2.25
N LEU A 143 -11.94 -16.53 2.27
CA LEU A 143 -11.08 -15.56 2.94
C LEU A 143 -10.94 -15.84 4.44
N ARG A 144 -12.06 -16.12 5.12
CA ARG A 144 -12.04 -16.43 6.56
C ARG A 144 -11.28 -17.71 6.87
N SER A 145 -11.48 -18.76 6.08
CA SER A 145 -10.84 -20.06 6.31
C SER A 145 -9.35 -20.05 6.00
N GLN A 146 -8.90 -19.29 5.00
CA GLN A 146 -7.51 -19.33 4.53
C GLN A 146 -6.64 -18.19 5.08
N LEU A 147 -7.21 -17.04 5.38
CA LEU A 147 -6.46 -15.87 5.87
C LEU A 147 -6.69 -15.62 7.36
N SER A 148 -7.92 -15.31 7.76
CA SER A 148 -8.25 -15.05 9.17
C SER A 148 -9.76 -15.04 9.41
N GLU A 149 -10.20 -15.66 10.51
CA GLU A 149 -11.60 -15.59 10.98
C GLU A 149 -12.03 -14.16 11.37
N ARG A 150 -11.07 -13.24 11.59
CA ARG A 150 -11.30 -11.83 11.90
C ARG A 150 -11.62 -10.97 10.67
N ILE A 151 -11.84 -11.58 9.50
CA ILE A 151 -12.29 -10.87 8.30
C ILE A 151 -13.78 -10.59 8.42
N CYS A 152 -14.15 -9.31 8.30
CA CYS A 152 -15.50 -8.82 8.50
C CYS A 152 -15.96 -7.91 7.36
N VAL A 153 -17.26 -7.79 7.17
CA VAL A 153 -17.86 -6.82 6.24
C VAL A 153 -18.20 -5.55 7.01
N LEU A 154 -17.89 -4.37 6.43
CA LEU A 154 -18.26 -3.09 7.01
C LEU A 154 -19.04 -2.23 6.00
N PRO A 155 -20.11 -1.52 6.43
CA PRO A 155 -20.70 -1.60 7.78
C PRO A 155 -21.24 -2.99 8.05
N PRO A 156 -21.30 -3.44 9.33
CA PRO A 156 -21.76 -4.78 9.66
C PRO A 156 -23.27 -4.90 9.40
N GLU A 157 -23.69 -6.02 8.81
CA GLU A 157 -25.11 -6.38 8.71
C GLU A 157 -25.63 -6.86 10.08
N ASP A 158 -24.78 -7.55 10.84
CA ASP A 158 -25.03 -7.98 12.21
C ASP A 158 -23.88 -7.49 13.12
N PRO A 159 -24.17 -6.58 14.08
CA PRO A 159 -23.17 -6.12 15.04
C PRO A 159 -22.62 -7.23 15.95
N GLU A 160 -23.39 -8.28 16.25
CA GLU A 160 -22.93 -9.40 17.06
C GLU A 160 -21.87 -10.22 16.34
N GLU A 161 -22.06 -10.47 15.03
CA GLU A 161 -21.06 -11.15 14.20
C GLU A 161 -19.73 -10.37 14.16
N LEU A 162 -19.80 -9.04 14.08
CA LEU A 162 -18.59 -8.19 14.13
C LEU A 162 -17.94 -8.24 15.51
N ALA A 163 -18.73 -8.22 16.59
CA ALA A 163 -18.21 -8.29 17.95
C ALA A 163 -17.42 -9.58 18.21
N LEU A 164 -17.86 -10.69 17.64
CA LEU A 164 -17.16 -11.98 17.76
C LEU A 164 -15.76 -12.00 17.10
N CYS A 165 -15.45 -11.03 16.23
CA CYS A 165 -14.14 -10.95 15.58
C CYS A 165 -13.02 -10.42 16.48
N ASP A 166 -13.33 -9.74 17.61
CA ASP A 166 -12.34 -9.12 18.49
C ASP A 166 -12.84 -9.07 19.93
N GLU A 167 -11.96 -9.39 20.90
CA GLU A 167 -12.31 -9.47 22.32
C GLU A 167 -12.81 -8.14 22.89
N ALA A 168 -12.20 -7.01 22.52
CA ALA A 168 -12.60 -5.69 23.02
C ALA A 168 -13.94 -5.25 22.42
N LEU A 169 -14.21 -5.57 21.16
CA LEU A 169 -15.52 -5.33 20.56
C LEU A 169 -16.59 -6.21 21.18
N LEU A 170 -16.26 -7.45 21.51
CA LEU A 170 -17.21 -8.36 22.19
C LEU A 170 -17.54 -7.84 23.60
N GLU A 171 -16.55 -7.39 24.37
CA GLU A 171 -16.78 -6.81 25.69
C GLU A 171 -17.67 -5.55 25.62
N GLU A 172 -17.41 -4.64 24.65
CA GLU A 172 -18.25 -3.46 24.45
C GLU A 172 -19.70 -3.87 24.11
N PHE A 173 -19.89 -4.81 23.19
CA PHE A 173 -21.20 -5.25 22.76
C PHE A 173 -21.99 -5.92 23.91
N LEU A 174 -21.34 -6.77 24.69
CA LEU A 174 -21.97 -7.41 25.87
C LEU A 174 -22.38 -6.39 26.94
N ASN A 175 -21.64 -5.30 27.10
CA ASN A 175 -21.92 -4.28 28.10
C ASN A 175 -22.98 -3.25 27.63
N THR A 176 -23.01 -2.93 26.33
CA THR A 176 -23.82 -1.81 25.79
C THR A 176 -24.90 -2.22 24.81
N GLY A 177 -24.83 -3.43 24.26
CA GLY A 177 -25.69 -3.93 23.19
C GLY A 177 -25.40 -3.30 21.81
N THR A 178 -24.34 -2.48 21.69
CA THR A 178 -23.99 -1.77 20.45
C THR A 178 -22.47 -1.67 20.32
N LEU A 179 -21.99 -1.39 19.09
CA LEU A 179 -20.58 -1.10 18.83
C LEU A 179 -20.43 0.37 18.38
N SER A 180 -19.48 1.09 18.97
CA SER A 180 -19.19 2.46 18.56
C SER A 180 -18.34 2.48 17.28
N ALA A 181 -18.52 3.50 16.46
CA ALA A 181 -17.69 3.71 15.25
C ALA A 181 -16.21 3.87 15.60
N ASP A 182 -15.90 4.49 16.74
CA ASP A 182 -14.54 4.71 17.21
C ASP A 182 -13.86 3.38 17.58
N SER A 183 -14.56 2.48 18.27
CA SER A 183 -14.04 1.16 18.63
C SER A 183 -13.77 0.30 17.40
N ILE A 184 -14.68 0.31 16.42
CA ILE A 184 -14.50 -0.38 15.13
C ILE A 184 -13.28 0.19 14.40
N THR A 185 -13.17 1.51 14.30
CA THR A 185 -12.05 2.19 13.65
C THR A 185 -10.72 1.85 14.32
N ALA A 186 -10.68 1.90 15.65
CA ALA A 186 -9.50 1.52 16.42
C ALA A 186 -9.10 0.05 16.20
N ALA A 187 -10.08 -0.87 16.14
CA ALA A 187 -9.82 -2.29 15.88
C ALA A 187 -9.23 -2.53 14.49
N VAL A 188 -9.69 -1.80 13.47
CA VAL A 188 -9.14 -1.84 12.11
C VAL A 188 -7.71 -1.27 12.09
N GLN A 189 -7.51 -0.07 12.63
CA GLN A 189 -6.21 0.62 12.63
C GLN A 189 -5.13 -0.12 13.41
N GLN A 190 -5.53 -0.88 14.42
CA GLN A 190 -4.63 -1.76 15.20
C GLN A 190 -4.43 -3.15 14.56
N GLY A 191 -5.04 -3.41 13.41
CA GLY A 191 -4.93 -4.70 12.72
C GLY A 191 -5.53 -5.87 13.50
N ARG A 192 -6.55 -5.60 14.37
CA ARG A 192 -7.26 -6.61 15.13
C ARG A 192 -8.41 -7.24 14.36
N ILE A 193 -9.06 -6.47 13.47
CA ILE A 193 -10.04 -6.95 12.49
C ILE A 193 -9.65 -6.48 11.09
N PHE A 194 -10.14 -7.20 10.06
CA PHE A 194 -9.76 -6.98 8.66
C PHE A 194 -11.00 -6.81 7.80
N PRO A 195 -11.41 -5.57 7.54
CA PRO A 195 -12.61 -5.32 6.78
C PRO A 195 -12.43 -5.62 5.29
N VAL A 196 -13.49 -6.17 4.67
CA VAL A 196 -13.52 -6.54 3.25
C VAL A 196 -14.63 -5.83 2.51
N TRP A 197 -14.30 -5.32 1.31
CA TRP A 197 -15.23 -4.76 0.33
C TRP A 197 -15.25 -5.63 -0.92
N PHE A 198 -16.38 -5.63 -1.60
CA PHE A 198 -16.63 -6.39 -2.81
C PHE A 198 -16.98 -5.47 -3.96
N GLY A 199 -16.38 -5.71 -5.14
CA GLY A 199 -16.66 -4.85 -6.28
C GLY A 199 -16.08 -5.33 -7.59
N SER A 200 -16.17 -4.46 -8.59
CA SER A 200 -15.51 -4.61 -9.88
C SER A 200 -14.82 -3.31 -10.23
N ALA A 201 -13.50 -3.30 -10.14
CA ALA A 201 -12.71 -2.15 -10.54
C ALA A 201 -12.98 -1.76 -12.00
N LEU A 202 -13.10 -2.76 -12.90
CA LEU A 202 -13.38 -2.52 -14.31
C LEU A 202 -14.69 -1.76 -14.54
N LYS A 203 -15.73 -2.07 -13.75
CA LYS A 203 -17.06 -1.45 -13.86
C LYS A 203 -17.28 -0.30 -12.86
N LEU A 204 -16.26 0.08 -12.08
CA LEU A 204 -16.35 1.09 -11.00
C LEU A 204 -17.32 0.72 -9.87
N GLN A 205 -17.71 -0.53 -9.74
CA GLN A 205 -18.63 -0.99 -8.69
C GLN A 205 -17.87 -1.17 -7.36
N GLY A 206 -18.40 -0.61 -6.27
CA GLY A 206 -17.81 -0.71 -4.93
C GLY A 206 -16.55 0.14 -4.70
N VAL A 207 -16.08 0.88 -5.72
CA VAL A 207 -14.84 1.68 -5.62
C VAL A 207 -15.07 2.96 -4.81
N SER A 208 -16.22 3.64 -4.97
CA SER A 208 -16.55 4.84 -4.20
C SER A 208 -16.68 4.53 -2.73
N GLU A 209 -17.41 3.48 -2.39
CA GLU A 209 -17.61 2.99 -1.03
C GLU A 209 -16.28 2.59 -0.39
N PHE A 210 -15.40 1.97 -1.17
CA PHE A 210 -14.06 1.63 -0.71
C PHE A 210 -13.19 2.87 -0.47
N MET A 211 -13.29 3.91 -1.29
CA MET A 211 -12.58 5.18 -1.05
C MET A 211 -13.05 5.87 0.24
N GLU A 212 -14.34 5.84 0.54
CA GLU A 212 -14.87 6.33 1.82
C GLU A 212 -14.34 5.53 3.01
N ALA A 213 -14.23 4.22 2.83
CA ALA A 213 -13.64 3.34 3.83
C ALA A 213 -12.15 3.61 4.08
N LEU A 214 -11.36 3.91 3.04
CA LEU A 214 -9.96 4.32 3.18
C LEU A 214 -9.83 5.58 4.06
N GLU A 215 -10.70 6.58 3.85
CA GLU A 215 -10.69 7.80 4.66
C GLU A 215 -11.06 7.53 6.12
N THR A 216 -11.98 6.60 6.37
CA THR A 216 -12.49 6.29 7.71
C THR A 216 -11.54 5.39 8.49
N TYR A 217 -11.00 4.37 7.87
CA TYR A 217 -10.34 3.27 8.57
C TYR A 217 -8.82 3.25 8.42
N ALA A 218 -8.24 3.87 7.38
CA ALA A 218 -6.80 3.87 7.24
C ALA A 218 -6.14 4.73 8.35
N PRO A 219 -5.12 4.20 9.04
CA PRO A 219 -4.43 4.95 10.08
C PRO A 219 -3.64 6.10 9.49
N GLN A 220 -3.54 7.18 10.26
CA GLN A 220 -2.73 8.34 9.89
C GLN A 220 -1.29 8.10 10.28
N CYS A 221 -0.36 8.61 9.47
CA CYS A 221 1.04 8.65 9.84
C CYS A 221 1.23 9.58 11.06
N THR A 222 1.71 9.03 12.16
CA THR A 222 2.08 9.77 13.37
C THR A 222 3.59 9.68 13.51
N GLY A 223 4.30 10.79 13.29
CA GLY A 223 5.76 10.84 13.39
C GLY A 223 6.27 11.66 14.56
N GLY A 224 7.53 11.45 14.91
CA GLY A 224 8.27 12.26 15.88
C GLY A 224 8.56 13.68 15.38
N GLN A 225 9.10 14.53 16.28
CA GLN A 225 9.54 15.88 15.91
C GLN A 225 10.92 15.90 15.23
N GLU A 226 11.76 14.93 15.51
CA GLU A 226 13.09 14.81 14.91
C GLU A 226 12.99 14.20 13.52
N PHE A 227 13.88 14.66 12.63
CA PHE A 227 13.95 14.10 11.28
C PHE A 227 14.23 12.61 11.28
N GLY A 228 13.38 11.87 10.64
CA GLY A 228 13.50 10.44 10.34
C GLY A 228 12.95 10.13 8.97
N ALA A 229 13.59 9.21 8.24
CA ALA A 229 13.08 8.74 6.97
C ALA A 229 13.46 7.28 6.71
N ARG A 230 12.60 6.55 5.99
CA ARG A 230 12.84 5.18 5.52
C ARG A 230 13.00 5.14 4.02
N VAL A 231 14.17 4.70 3.55
CA VAL A 231 14.44 4.52 2.12
C VAL A 231 13.91 3.16 1.67
N TYR A 232 13.00 3.12 0.69
CA TYR A 232 12.43 1.85 0.22
C TYR A 232 12.84 1.48 -1.21
N LYS A 233 13.28 2.46 -2.03
CA LYS A 233 13.65 2.24 -3.43
C LYS A 233 14.78 3.16 -3.86
N ILE A 234 15.65 2.65 -4.72
CA ILE A 234 16.66 3.43 -5.43
C ILE A 234 16.38 3.34 -6.92
N SER A 235 16.37 4.48 -7.60
CA SER A 235 16.17 4.54 -9.05
C SER A 235 17.13 5.54 -9.70
N ARG A 236 17.05 5.65 -11.02
CA ARG A 236 17.74 6.68 -11.80
C ARG A 236 16.75 7.35 -12.74
N ASP A 237 16.90 8.66 -12.90
CA ASP A 237 16.09 9.40 -13.87
C ASP A 237 16.65 9.27 -15.31
N GLU A 238 15.98 9.91 -16.27
CA GLU A 238 16.39 9.92 -17.67
C GLU A 238 17.78 10.52 -17.91
N GLN A 239 18.29 11.34 -16.96
CA GLN A 239 19.62 11.92 -16.98
C GLN A 239 20.65 11.06 -16.21
N ASN A 240 20.27 9.83 -15.85
CA ASN A 240 21.07 8.90 -15.06
C ASN A 240 21.40 9.39 -13.64
N GLN A 241 20.67 10.38 -13.12
CA GLN A 241 20.84 10.87 -11.76
C GLN A 241 20.21 9.89 -10.77
N ARG A 242 20.94 9.56 -9.72
CA ARG A 242 20.51 8.65 -8.68
C ARG A 242 19.47 9.32 -7.78
N MET A 243 18.39 8.61 -7.52
CA MET A 243 17.29 9.04 -6.66
C MET A 243 17.07 8.02 -5.54
N SER A 244 16.91 8.53 -4.33
CA SER A 244 16.56 7.74 -3.14
C SER A 244 15.11 8.02 -2.78
N HIS A 245 14.24 7.06 -3.05
CA HIS A 245 12.83 7.16 -2.69
C HIS A 245 12.66 6.80 -1.22
N MET A 246 12.04 7.69 -0.46
CA MET A 246 11.89 7.55 0.98
C MET A 246 10.57 8.11 1.46
N LYS A 247 10.09 7.57 2.57
CA LYS A 247 9.02 8.16 3.36
C LYS A 247 9.62 8.89 4.55
N ILE A 248 9.15 10.10 4.78
CA ILE A 248 9.50 10.87 5.99
C ILE A 248 8.70 10.32 7.16
N THR A 249 9.37 9.75 8.15
CA THR A 249 8.75 9.13 9.32
C THR A 249 8.72 10.06 10.54
N GLY A 250 9.48 11.16 10.49
CA GLY A 250 9.51 12.19 11.55
C GLY A 250 10.10 13.50 11.06
N GLY A 251 9.69 14.60 11.67
CA GLY A 251 10.21 15.95 11.40
C GLY A 251 10.00 16.42 9.97
N VAL A 252 10.96 17.18 9.47
CA VAL A 252 10.96 17.81 8.14
C VAL A 252 12.33 17.64 7.49
N LEU A 253 12.36 17.36 6.20
CA LEU A 253 13.56 17.35 5.37
C LEU A 253 13.50 18.51 4.38
N HIS A 254 14.53 19.36 4.35
CA HIS A 254 14.61 20.47 3.41
C HIS A 254 15.66 20.21 2.31
N VAL A 255 15.44 20.84 1.17
CA VAL A 255 16.49 20.97 0.16
C VAL A 255 17.67 21.71 0.78
N ARG A 256 18.89 21.19 0.55
CA ARG A 256 20.18 21.64 1.11
C ARG A 256 20.48 21.14 2.53
N ASP A 257 19.60 20.38 3.17
CA ASP A 257 19.96 19.70 4.42
C ASP A 257 21.13 18.75 4.19
N THR A 258 22.00 18.67 5.20
CA THR A 258 23.10 17.73 5.23
C THR A 258 22.76 16.60 6.18
N LEU A 259 22.71 15.37 5.65
CA LEU A 259 22.44 14.18 6.43
C LEU A 259 23.64 13.81 7.33
N THR A 260 23.42 12.91 8.28
CA THR A 260 24.47 12.38 9.16
C THR A 260 25.63 11.74 8.42
N SER A 261 25.39 11.26 7.18
CA SER A 261 26.43 10.76 6.27
C SER A 261 27.36 11.85 5.71
N GLY A 262 27.06 13.14 5.92
CA GLY A 262 27.73 14.28 5.31
C GLY A 262 27.27 14.61 3.89
N GLU A 263 26.33 13.84 3.33
CA GLU A 263 25.74 14.07 2.02
C GLU A 263 24.66 15.14 2.08
N LYS A 264 24.56 15.92 1.01
CA LYS A 264 23.63 17.04 0.91
C LYS A 264 22.48 16.74 -0.04
N VAL A 265 21.25 16.96 0.42
CA VAL A 265 20.06 16.88 -0.42
C VAL A 265 20.09 18.04 -1.44
N THR A 266 20.12 17.71 -2.72
CA THR A 266 20.15 18.71 -3.78
C THR A 266 18.78 19.07 -4.33
N GLN A 267 17.83 18.11 -4.32
CA GLN A 267 16.46 18.29 -4.80
C GLN A 267 15.55 17.26 -4.13
N LEU A 268 14.30 17.65 -3.89
CA LEU A 268 13.21 16.76 -3.48
C LEU A 268 12.15 16.74 -4.59
N ARG A 269 11.67 15.54 -4.95
CA ARG A 269 10.65 15.32 -5.96
C ARG A 269 9.51 14.48 -5.39
N VAL A 270 8.28 14.93 -5.60
CA VAL A 270 7.06 14.14 -5.33
C VAL A 270 6.58 13.60 -6.67
N TYR A 271 6.48 12.28 -6.78
CA TYR A 271 6.09 11.61 -8.01
C TYR A 271 4.57 11.35 -8.07
N SER A 272 4.04 11.39 -9.29
CA SER A 272 2.71 10.89 -9.62
C SER A 272 2.78 10.21 -11.00
N GLY A 273 2.94 8.89 -11.01
CA GLY A 273 3.31 8.11 -12.18
C GLY A 273 4.67 8.55 -12.73
N ALA A 274 4.74 8.81 -14.04
CA ALA A 274 5.97 9.28 -14.69
C ALA A 274 6.28 10.77 -14.45
N LYS A 275 5.37 11.53 -13.88
CA LYS A 275 5.54 12.97 -13.64
C LYS A 275 5.94 13.24 -12.19
N TYR A 276 6.70 14.32 -11.99
CA TYR A 276 7.03 14.76 -10.65
C TYR A 276 6.90 16.29 -10.51
N GLN A 277 6.77 16.71 -9.26
CA GLN A 277 6.88 18.11 -8.84
C GLN A 277 8.07 18.25 -7.90
N THR A 278 8.83 19.35 -8.04
CA THR A 278 9.89 19.69 -7.09
C THR A 278 9.31 20.42 -5.90
N VAL A 279 9.75 20.04 -4.71
CA VAL A 279 9.35 20.68 -3.46
C VAL A 279 10.59 21.14 -2.69
N GLU A 280 10.47 22.18 -1.88
CA GLU A 280 11.57 22.72 -1.07
C GLU A 280 11.71 21.95 0.25
N GLU A 281 10.62 21.35 0.74
CA GLU A 281 10.57 20.57 1.97
C GLU A 281 9.66 19.36 1.84
N ALA A 282 9.89 18.36 2.69
CA ALA A 282 9.04 17.18 2.85
C ALA A 282 8.81 16.95 4.34
N GLN A 283 7.55 16.74 4.74
CA GLN A 283 7.11 16.61 6.13
C GLN A 283 6.79 15.16 6.46
N THR A 284 6.62 14.86 7.74
CA THR A 284 6.18 13.54 8.23
C THR A 284 4.98 13.03 7.43
N GLY A 285 5.12 11.82 6.90
CA GLY A 285 4.14 11.14 6.04
C GLY A 285 4.39 11.32 4.55
N ASP A 286 5.15 12.34 4.11
CA ASP A 286 5.46 12.54 2.69
C ASP A 286 6.34 11.39 2.14
N VAL A 287 6.02 10.98 0.92
CA VAL A 287 6.84 10.09 0.11
C VAL A 287 7.52 10.91 -0.98
N VAL A 288 8.85 10.92 -0.95
CA VAL A 288 9.65 11.77 -1.85
C VAL A 288 10.86 11.02 -2.41
N ALA A 289 11.31 11.44 -3.58
CA ALA A 289 12.60 11.05 -4.13
C ALA A 289 13.62 12.18 -3.89
N ALA A 290 14.66 11.88 -3.10
CA ALA A 290 15.75 12.79 -2.80
C ALA A 290 16.94 12.55 -3.73
N LEU A 291 17.51 13.63 -4.28
CA LEU A 291 18.72 13.64 -5.08
C LEU A 291 19.90 14.17 -4.26
N GLY A 292 21.11 13.83 -4.68
CA GLY A 292 22.34 14.24 -4.00
C GLY A 292 22.87 13.19 -3.01
N LEU A 293 22.16 12.08 -2.86
CA LEU A 293 22.48 10.99 -1.94
C LEU A 293 23.06 9.81 -2.72
N SER A 294 24.36 9.52 -2.54
CA SER A 294 25.08 8.46 -3.26
C SER A 294 25.23 7.18 -2.45
N GLN A 295 25.24 7.28 -1.10
CA GLN A 295 25.52 6.17 -0.19
C GLN A 295 24.29 5.47 0.36
N THR A 296 23.09 6.06 0.20
CA THR A 296 21.83 5.48 0.67
C THR A 296 21.54 4.15 -0.02
N TYR A 297 20.84 3.26 0.64
CA TYR A 297 20.36 1.98 0.07
C TYR A 297 18.93 1.68 0.50
N ALA A 298 18.24 0.84 -0.26
CA ALA A 298 16.86 0.47 0.03
C ALA A 298 16.79 -0.37 1.33
N GLY A 299 15.87 0.00 2.23
CA GLY A 299 15.73 -0.55 3.58
C GLY A 299 16.48 0.28 4.65
N GLN A 300 17.24 1.30 4.26
CA GLN A 300 17.98 2.14 5.20
C GLN A 300 17.05 3.10 5.94
N GLY A 301 17.23 3.20 7.26
CA GLY A 301 16.73 4.31 8.08
C GLY A 301 17.68 5.49 8.06
N LEU A 302 17.16 6.70 8.09
CA LEU A 302 17.88 7.97 8.14
C LEU A 302 17.40 8.79 9.33
N GLY A 303 18.30 9.58 9.92
CA GLY A 303 17.99 10.42 11.08
C GLY A 303 17.63 9.59 12.32
N ALA A 304 16.48 9.91 12.92
CA ALA A 304 15.95 9.20 14.11
C ALA A 304 15.41 7.80 13.78
N GLU A 305 15.24 7.48 12.50
CA GLU A 305 14.76 6.18 12.05
C GLU A 305 15.88 5.14 12.14
N THR A 306 15.66 4.08 12.91
CA THR A 306 16.61 2.98 12.97
C THR A 306 16.43 2.05 11.77
N ALA A 307 17.54 1.49 11.26
CA ALA A 307 17.45 0.42 10.27
C ALA A 307 16.63 -0.75 10.87
N SER A 308 15.67 -1.30 10.12
CA SER A 308 15.05 -2.54 10.53
C SER A 308 16.12 -3.63 10.49
N GLU A 309 16.41 -4.25 11.63
CA GLU A 309 17.27 -5.44 11.72
C GLU A 309 16.56 -6.70 11.20
N GLU A 310 15.31 -6.58 10.77
CA GLU A 310 14.58 -7.72 10.23
C GLU A 310 15.23 -8.19 8.94
N ALA A 311 15.86 -9.36 9.01
CA ALA A 311 16.32 -10.08 7.84
C ALA A 311 15.15 -10.25 6.87
N ALA A 312 15.41 -10.05 5.56
CA ALA A 312 14.41 -10.26 4.52
C ALA A 312 13.66 -11.58 4.80
N ALA A 313 12.34 -11.51 4.96
CA ALA A 313 11.53 -12.71 5.30
C ALA A 313 11.56 -13.76 4.18
N MET A 314 11.92 -13.31 2.97
CA MET A 314 12.19 -14.20 1.84
C MET A 314 13.71 -14.34 1.64
N THR A 315 14.27 -15.40 2.18
CA THR A 315 15.67 -15.77 1.89
C THR A 315 15.76 -16.39 0.50
N PRO A 316 16.70 -15.93 -0.37
CA PRO A 316 16.89 -16.54 -1.67
C PRO A 316 17.31 -18.00 -1.50
N VAL A 317 16.63 -18.89 -2.21
CA VAL A 317 16.91 -20.36 -2.20
C VAL A 317 18.18 -20.67 -2.99
N LEU A 318 18.53 -19.81 -3.96
CA LEU A 318 19.71 -19.95 -4.81
C LEU A 318 20.44 -18.61 -4.92
N THR A 319 21.76 -18.66 -4.74
CA THR A 319 22.64 -17.51 -4.91
C THR A 319 23.61 -17.78 -6.04
N TYR A 320 23.68 -16.89 -7.03
CA TYR A 320 24.63 -16.96 -8.14
C TYR A 320 25.64 -15.82 -8.05
N ARG A 321 26.89 -16.11 -8.34
CA ARG A 321 27.93 -15.10 -8.54
C ARG A 321 27.98 -14.71 -10.03
N VAL A 322 27.69 -13.46 -10.33
CA VAL A 322 27.89 -12.90 -11.68
C VAL A 322 29.34 -12.45 -11.77
N ILE A 323 30.07 -12.99 -12.74
CA ILE A 323 31.43 -12.52 -13.09
C ILE A 323 31.24 -11.54 -14.24
N LEU A 324 31.53 -10.27 -13.99
CA LEU A 324 31.50 -9.18 -14.95
C LEU A 324 32.84 -9.06 -15.68
#